data_e0d7f4107cd600702672f861626cef0e
#
_entry.id   e0d7f4107cd600702672f861626cef0e
#
_cell.length_a   1.000
_cell.length_b   1.000
_cell.length_c   1.000
_cell.angle_alpha   90.00
_cell.angle_beta   90.00
_cell.angle_gamma   90.00
#
_symmetry.space_group_name_H-M   'P 1'
#
loop_
_entity.id
_entity.type
_entity.pdbx_description
1 polymer ?
#
loop_
_entity_poly.entity_id
_entity_poly.type
_entity_poly.pdbx_seq_one_letter_code
_entity_poly.pdbx_strand_id
1 'polypeptide(L)'
;MSRNKFYDKRIVLLKARFKDNTALDILDNMQAVYEAKDSDYSATGLPMGNLRKCEDAGIDAWRGCLVRIGDKMSRLENFLKEKEYLVISEKAEDTVVDLANYAILMSCLIEEIKPPHSRYYWDLSEQAQARLEDLSYYCVFQAMLWKNNDAENGLIFLEK
;
A
#
# COMPACT_ATOMS: atom_id res chain seq x y z
N MET A 1 3.74 12.67 13.45
CA MET A 1 3.98 13.00 12.04
C MET A 1 5.17 12.22 11.54
N SER A 2 5.02 11.54 10.42
CA SER A 2 6.13 10.85 9.79
C SER A 2 7.08 11.84 9.12
N ARG A 3 8.31 11.40 8.84
CA ARG A 3 9.26 12.20 8.05
C ARG A 3 8.83 12.30 6.57
N ASN A 4 7.84 11.53 6.17
CA ASN A 4 7.35 11.46 4.80
C ASN A 4 6.02 12.20 4.64
N LYS A 5 6.10 13.47 4.25
CA LYS A 5 4.93 14.33 4.05
C LYS A 5 3.97 13.81 2.97
N PHE A 6 4.47 13.12 1.95
CA PHE A 6 3.64 12.53 0.91
C PHE A 6 2.82 11.36 1.46
N TYR A 7 3.44 10.54 2.31
CA TYR A 7 2.77 9.43 2.99
C TYR A 7 1.64 9.95 3.90
N ASP A 8 1.94 10.93 4.73
CA ASP A 8 0.95 11.51 5.64
C ASP A 8 -0.25 12.08 4.87
N LYS A 9 0.00 12.79 3.77
CA LYS A 9 -1.05 13.31 2.89
C LYS A 9 -1.95 12.19 2.34
N ARG A 10 -1.36 11.08 1.88
CA ARG A 10 -2.11 9.93 1.35
C ARG A 10 -2.97 9.26 2.41
N ILE A 11 -2.45 9.09 3.61
CA ILE A 11 -3.22 8.56 4.74
C ILE A 11 -4.42 9.45 5.06
N VAL A 12 -4.25 10.75 5.10
CA VAL A 12 -5.35 11.72 5.34
C VAL A 12 -6.43 11.58 4.26
N LEU A 13 -6.04 11.49 2.99
CA LEU A 13 -6.97 11.32 1.87
C LEU A 13 -7.74 9.99 1.95
N LEU A 14 -7.07 8.91 2.33
CA LEU A 14 -7.73 7.61 2.53
C LEU A 14 -8.69 7.63 3.71
N LYS A 15 -8.31 8.21 4.84
CA LYS A 15 -9.19 8.35 6.01
C LYS A 15 -10.48 9.11 5.68
N ALA A 16 -10.41 10.11 4.81
CA ALA A 16 -11.57 10.86 4.36
C ALA A 16 -12.59 10.03 3.56
N ARG A 17 -12.17 8.89 3.00
CA ARG A 17 -13.03 7.97 2.24
C ARG A 17 -13.77 6.96 3.13
N PHE A 18 -13.42 6.83 4.40
CA PHE A 18 -14.01 5.87 5.34
C PHE A 18 -14.77 6.57 6.45
N LYS A 19 -15.91 5.98 6.82
CA LYS A 19 -16.69 6.38 8.00
C LYS A 19 -16.65 5.30 9.10
N ASP A 20 -16.25 4.09 8.75
CA ASP A 20 -16.17 2.96 9.66
C ASP A 20 -14.93 3.08 10.56
N ASN A 21 -15.12 2.95 11.86
CA ASN A 21 -14.03 3.05 12.84
C ASN A 21 -12.99 1.94 12.68
N THR A 22 -13.39 0.76 12.24
CA THR A 22 -12.46 -0.36 11.99
C THR A 22 -11.48 0.00 10.87
N ALA A 23 -11.95 0.60 9.78
CA ALA A 23 -11.11 1.08 8.69
C ALA A 23 -10.14 2.18 9.15
N LEU A 24 -10.61 3.13 9.96
CA LEU A 24 -9.78 4.19 10.51
C LEU A 24 -8.69 3.63 11.44
N ASP A 25 -9.01 2.64 12.26
CA ASP A 25 -8.05 1.96 13.13
C ASP A 25 -6.98 1.21 12.32
N ILE A 26 -7.37 0.56 11.21
CA ILE A 26 -6.43 -0.08 10.28
C ILE A 26 -5.44 0.93 9.72
N LEU A 27 -5.93 2.09 9.27
CA LEU A 27 -5.08 3.15 8.73
C LEU A 27 -4.15 3.75 9.78
N ASP A 28 -4.63 3.97 10.99
CA ASP A 28 -3.80 4.44 12.10
C ASP A 28 -2.68 3.44 12.44
N ASN A 29 -3.02 2.16 12.47
CA ASN A 29 -2.04 1.09 12.71
C ASN A 29 -1.02 0.97 11.57
N MET A 30 -1.46 1.06 10.32
CA MET A 30 -0.56 1.11 9.15
C MET A 30 0.45 2.23 9.28
N GLN A 31 -0.01 3.42 9.63
CA GLN A 31 0.85 4.59 9.78
C GLN A 31 1.87 4.39 10.91
N ALA A 32 1.44 3.88 12.05
CA ALA A 32 2.31 3.62 13.19
C ALA A 32 3.40 2.56 12.86
N VAL A 33 3.02 1.48 12.18
CA VAL A 33 3.96 0.43 11.73
C VAL A 33 4.96 0.99 10.71
N TYR A 34 4.48 1.80 9.75
CA TYR A 34 5.35 2.45 8.78
C TYR A 34 6.38 3.37 9.45
N GLU A 35 5.96 4.22 10.36
CA GLU A 35 6.84 5.14 11.08
C GLU A 35 7.91 4.39 11.88
N ALA A 36 7.53 3.31 12.56
CA ALA A 36 8.46 2.47 13.31
C ALA A 36 9.49 1.81 12.40
N LYS A 37 9.06 1.18 11.29
CA LYS A 37 9.96 0.54 10.32
C LYS A 37 10.85 1.57 9.62
N ASP A 38 10.33 2.72 9.25
CA ASP A 38 11.11 3.78 8.60
C ASP A 38 12.20 4.32 9.52
N SER A 39 11.91 4.44 10.80
CA SER A 39 12.90 4.82 11.82
C SER A 39 14.01 3.77 11.93
N ASP A 40 13.67 2.48 11.98
CA ASP A 40 14.63 1.38 12.17
C ASP A 40 15.52 1.16 10.94
N TYR A 41 14.97 1.32 9.73
CA TYR A 41 15.65 0.96 8.49
C TYR A 41 16.32 2.13 7.76
N SER A 42 16.10 3.36 8.19
CA SER A 42 16.68 4.51 7.50
C SER A 42 18.05 4.91 8.08
N ALA A 43 19.05 4.09 7.82
CA ALA A 43 20.45 4.42 8.14
C ALA A 43 20.94 5.74 7.47
N THR A 44 20.30 6.14 6.37
CA THR A 44 20.63 7.34 5.61
C THR A 44 19.86 8.59 6.04
N GLY A 45 18.91 8.46 6.96
CA GLY A 45 17.99 9.55 7.33
C GLY A 45 16.94 9.90 6.30
N LEU A 46 16.92 9.26 5.13
CA LEU A 46 15.93 9.46 4.09
C LEU A 46 14.70 8.55 4.34
N PRO A 47 13.47 9.06 4.12
CA PRO A 47 12.28 8.23 4.17
C PRO A 47 12.36 7.04 3.20
N MET A 48 11.81 5.90 3.59
CA MET A 48 11.78 4.69 2.76
C MET A 48 13.17 4.14 2.39
N GLY A 49 14.16 4.29 3.26
CA GLY A 49 15.54 3.90 2.98
C GLY A 49 15.71 2.44 2.55
N ASN A 50 14.94 1.53 3.11
CA ASN A 50 14.95 0.12 2.73
C ASN A 50 14.42 -0.14 1.31
N LEU A 51 13.44 0.65 0.85
CA LEU A 51 12.91 0.56 -0.52
C LEU A 51 13.86 1.18 -1.55
N ARG A 52 14.70 2.10 -1.11
CA ARG A 52 15.67 2.78 -1.98
C ARG A 52 16.95 2.00 -2.23
N LYS A 53 17.18 0.89 -1.51
CA LYS A 53 18.38 0.07 -1.70
C LYS A 53 18.54 -0.52 -3.09
N CYS A 54 17.45 -0.74 -3.81
CA CYS A 54 17.53 -1.18 -5.20
C CYS A 54 18.15 -0.13 -6.13
N GLU A 55 18.20 1.14 -5.71
CA GLU A 55 18.85 2.23 -6.46
C GLU A 55 20.36 2.00 -6.58
N ASP A 56 20.98 1.34 -5.60
CA ASP A 56 22.40 0.94 -5.66
C ASP A 56 22.68 -0.03 -6.81
N ALA A 57 21.68 -0.77 -7.25
CA ALA A 57 21.73 -1.66 -8.40
C ALA A 57 21.21 -1.02 -9.70
N GLY A 58 20.98 0.30 -9.70
CA GLY A 58 20.46 1.02 -10.86
C GLY A 58 18.97 0.81 -11.14
N ILE A 59 18.22 0.35 -10.13
CA ILE A 59 16.77 0.11 -10.25
C ILE A 59 16.04 1.22 -9.49
N ASP A 60 15.13 1.91 -10.16
CA ASP A 60 14.31 2.93 -9.50
C ASP A 60 13.52 2.35 -8.31
N ALA A 61 13.46 3.08 -7.23
CA ALA A 61 12.78 2.64 -6.00
C ALA A 61 11.31 2.26 -6.22
N TRP A 62 10.57 2.96 -7.08
CA TRP A 62 9.19 2.63 -7.41
C TRP A 62 9.05 1.26 -8.10
N ARG A 63 10.03 0.86 -8.91
CA ARG A 63 10.07 -0.47 -9.55
C ARG A 63 10.31 -1.56 -8.51
N GLY A 64 11.19 -1.32 -7.55
CA GLY A 64 11.39 -2.22 -6.42
C GLY A 64 10.10 -2.40 -5.61
N CYS A 65 9.38 -1.32 -5.38
CA CYS A 65 8.08 -1.35 -4.71
C CYS A 65 7.03 -2.13 -5.51
N LEU A 66 7.01 -1.98 -6.84
CA LEU A 66 6.12 -2.75 -7.73
C LEU A 66 6.35 -4.27 -7.61
N VAL A 67 7.60 -4.71 -7.51
CA VAL A 67 7.92 -6.12 -7.26
C VAL A 67 7.31 -6.60 -5.95
N ARG A 68 7.39 -5.81 -4.88
CA ARG A 68 6.76 -6.13 -3.59
C ARG A 68 5.24 -6.23 -3.69
N ILE A 69 4.62 -5.35 -4.46
CA ILE A 69 3.18 -5.44 -4.75
C ILE A 69 2.86 -6.77 -5.45
N GLY A 70 3.63 -7.14 -6.47
CA GLY A 70 3.48 -8.42 -7.17
C GLY A 70 3.57 -9.62 -6.23
N ASP A 71 4.54 -9.65 -5.33
CA ASP A 71 4.69 -10.71 -4.33
C ASP A 71 3.46 -10.83 -3.42
N LYS A 72 2.92 -9.71 -2.96
CA LYS A 72 1.72 -9.70 -2.12
C LYS A 72 0.47 -10.14 -2.89
N MET A 73 0.34 -9.71 -4.14
CA MET A 73 -0.74 -10.15 -5.03
C MET A 73 -0.71 -11.67 -5.24
N SER A 74 0.47 -12.24 -5.52
CA SER A 74 0.62 -13.69 -5.68
C SER A 74 0.23 -14.47 -4.44
N ARG A 75 0.54 -13.95 -3.25
CA ARG A 75 0.10 -14.55 -1.99
C ARG A 75 -1.42 -14.56 -1.85
N LEU A 76 -2.07 -13.44 -2.17
CA LEU A 76 -3.53 -13.33 -2.12
C LEU A 76 -4.21 -14.25 -3.13
N GLU A 77 -3.68 -14.36 -4.34
CA GLU A 77 -4.17 -15.31 -5.34
C GLU A 77 -4.10 -16.76 -4.85
N ASN A 78 -3.00 -17.12 -4.17
CA ASN A 78 -2.86 -18.43 -3.58
C ASN A 78 -3.90 -18.69 -2.47
N PHE A 79 -4.19 -17.71 -1.63
CA PHE A 79 -5.26 -17.82 -0.63
C PHE A 79 -6.64 -18.07 -1.29
N LEU A 80 -6.91 -17.43 -2.43
CA LEU A 80 -8.15 -17.63 -3.16
C LEU A 80 -8.28 -19.01 -3.79
N LYS A 81 -7.18 -19.56 -4.31
CA LYS A 81 -7.17 -20.89 -4.94
C LYS A 81 -7.35 -22.00 -3.92
N GLU A 82 -6.80 -21.85 -2.73
CA GLU A 82 -6.86 -22.81 -1.64
C GLU A 82 -8.09 -22.56 -0.77
N LYS A 83 -9.29 -22.74 -1.33
CA LYS A 83 -10.58 -22.51 -0.66
C LYS A 83 -10.78 -23.25 0.67
N GLU A 84 -9.93 -24.20 1.02
CA GLU A 84 -9.92 -24.89 2.30
C GLU A 84 -9.49 -24.00 3.46
N TYR A 85 -8.85 -22.87 3.18
CA TYR A 85 -8.44 -21.87 4.16
C TYR A 85 -9.44 -20.72 4.30
N LEU A 86 -10.71 -21.04 4.32
CA LEU A 86 -11.76 -20.08 4.68
C LEU A 86 -11.68 -19.58 6.12
N VAL A 87 -10.78 -20.14 6.92
CA VAL A 87 -10.29 -19.42 8.09
C VAL A 87 -9.36 -18.33 7.54
N ILE A 88 -9.93 -17.17 7.37
CA ILE A 88 -9.17 -15.95 7.06
C ILE A 88 -8.10 -15.87 8.12
N SER A 89 -6.92 -16.35 7.76
CA SER A 89 -5.80 -16.31 8.65
C SER A 89 -5.38 -14.86 8.82
N GLU A 90 -4.89 -14.51 10.00
CA GLU A 90 -4.21 -13.23 10.22
C GLU A 90 -3.24 -12.90 9.08
N LYS A 91 -2.64 -13.91 8.46
CA LYS A 91 -1.73 -13.77 7.31
C LYS A 91 -2.37 -13.17 6.06
N ALA A 92 -3.62 -13.50 5.73
CA ALA A 92 -4.31 -12.90 4.57
C ALA A 92 -4.63 -11.44 4.83
N GLU A 93 -5.10 -11.12 6.03
CA GLU A 93 -5.36 -9.74 6.46
C GLU A 93 -4.08 -8.92 6.47
N ASP A 94 -3.01 -9.43 7.08
CA ASP A 94 -1.71 -8.76 7.10
C ASP A 94 -1.17 -8.53 5.68
N THR A 95 -1.34 -9.49 4.79
CA THR A 95 -0.92 -9.39 3.39
C THR A 95 -1.68 -8.28 2.66
N VAL A 96 -2.98 -8.18 2.87
CA VAL A 96 -3.81 -7.11 2.27
C VAL A 96 -3.42 -5.73 2.81
N VAL A 97 -3.17 -5.61 4.10
CA VAL A 97 -2.73 -4.35 4.71
C VAL A 97 -1.33 -3.96 4.22
N ASP A 98 -0.42 -4.92 4.11
CA ASP A 98 0.90 -4.69 3.51
C ASP A 98 0.79 -4.21 2.06
N LEU A 99 -0.09 -4.82 1.26
CA LEU A 99 -0.34 -4.41 -0.11
C LEU A 99 -0.86 -2.97 -0.18
N ALA A 100 -1.79 -2.61 0.69
CA ALA A 100 -2.28 -1.23 0.81
C ALA A 100 -1.12 -0.25 1.09
N ASN A 101 -0.24 -0.62 2.01
CA ASN A 101 0.89 0.23 2.38
C ASN A 101 1.90 0.37 1.24
N TYR A 102 2.25 -0.71 0.55
CA TYR A 102 3.14 -0.63 -0.62
C TYR A 102 2.55 0.20 -1.76
N ALA A 103 1.25 0.16 -1.97
CA ALA A 103 0.59 1.01 -2.95
C ALA A 103 0.72 2.50 -2.60
N ILE A 104 0.57 2.87 -1.33
CA ILE A 104 0.81 4.24 -0.84
C ILE A 104 2.26 4.64 -1.04
N LEU A 105 3.20 3.79 -0.65
CA LEU A 105 4.64 4.05 -0.77
C LEU A 105 5.07 4.21 -2.23
N MET A 106 4.56 3.36 -3.12
CA MET A 106 4.84 3.49 -4.55
C MET A 106 4.30 4.81 -5.11
N SER A 107 3.11 5.22 -4.69
CA SER A 107 2.54 6.52 -5.07
C SER A 107 3.44 7.68 -4.62
N CYS A 108 4.00 7.61 -3.41
CA CYS A 108 4.95 8.60 -2.91
C CYS A 108 6.23 8.65 -3.76
N LEU A 109 6.77 7.48 -4.10
CA LEU A 109 7.99 7.37 -4.92
C LEU A 109 7.79 7.91 -6.34
N ILE A 110 6.63 7.67 -6.93
CA ILE A 110 6.28 8.21 -8.25
C ILE A 110 6.13 9.74 -8.17
N GLU A 111 5.55 10.27 -7.13
CA GLU A 111 5.41 11.72 -6.94
C GLU A 111 6.77 12.44 -6.85
N GLU A 112 7.79 11.80 -6.29
CA GLU A 112 9.14 12.37 -6.20
C GLU A 112 9.85 12.51 -7.56
N ILE A 113 9.52 11.64 -8.53
CA ILE A 113 10.24 11.54 -9.82
C ILE A 113 9.70 12.53 -10.86
N LYS A 114 8.78 13.41 -10.53
CA LYS A 114 8.15 14.33 -11.50
C LYS A 114 9.20 15.06 -12.36
N PRO A 115 9.42 14.64 -13.64
CA PRO A 115 10.32 15.39 -14.51
C PRO A 115 9.66 16.73 -14.87
N PRO A 116 10.43 17.81 -14.85
CA PRO A 116 9.88 19.17 -14.92
C PRO A 116 9.30 19.56 -16.30
N HIS A 117 9.37 18.72 -17.33
CA HIS A 117 9.17 19.19 -18.70
C HIS A 117 8.29 18.35 -19.62
N SER A 118 7.60 17.31 -19.14
CA SER A 118 6.71 16.51 -20.00
C SER A 118 5.30 16.40 -19.45
N ARG A 119 4.36 17.08 -20.10
CA ARG A 119 2.92 17.00 -19.80
C ARG A 119 2.40 15.56 -19.84
N TYR A 120 2.86 14.78 -20.81
CA TYR A 120 2.50 13.37 -20.96
C TYR A 120 2.90 12.52 -19.75
N TYR A 121 4.09 12.76 -19.21
CA TYR A 121 4.56 12.06 -18.01
C TYR A 121 3.74 12.46 -16.78
N TRP A 122 3.34 13.71 -16.67
CA TRP A 122 2.47 14.17 -15.60
C TRP A 122 1.13 13.45 -15.61
N ASP A 123 0.49 13.36 -16.77
CA ASP A 123 -0.80 12.69 -16.92
C ASP A 123 -0.71 11.21 -16.55
N LEU A 124 0.33 10.50 -16.96
CA LEU A 124 0.58 9.10 -16.58
C LEU A 124 0.86 8.95 -15.08
N SER A 125 1.64 9.86 -14.50
CA SER A 125 1.95 9.84 -13.08
C SER A 125 0.69 10.06 -12.23
N GLU A 126 -0.17 11.00 -12.60
CA GLU A 126 -1.44 11.25 -11.91
C GLU A 126 -2.38 10.04 -12.01
N GLN A 127 -2.49 9.43 -13.19
CA GLN A 127 -3.28 8.21 -13.37
C GLN A 127 -2.75 7.04 -12.54
N ALA A 128 -1.44 6.83 -12.54
CA ALA A 128 -0.81 5.78 -11.73
C ALA A 128 -1.05 6.00 -10.24
N GLN A 129 -0.92 7.22 -9.77
CA GLN A 129 -1.19 7.58 -8.37
C GLN A 129 -2.66 7.35 -8.00
N ALA A 130 -3.60 7.74 -8.86
CA ALA A 130 -5.03 7.51 -8.65
C ALA A 130 -5.35 6.01 -8.54
N ARG A 131 -4.76 5.18 -9.38
CA ARG A 131 -4.95 3.73 -9.32
C ARG A 131 -4.33 3.10 -8.07
N LEU A 132 -3.19 3.58 -7.64
CA LEU A 132 -2.55 3.13 -6.40
C LEU A 132 -3.37 3.54 -5.17
N GLU A 133 -3.97 4.71 -5.18
CA GLU A 133 -4.92 5.12 -4.13
C GLU A 133 -6.15 4.22 -4.09
N ASP A 134 -6.72 3.88 -5.24
CA ASP A 134 -7.83 2.95 -5.32
C ASP A 134 -7.46 1.56 -4.82
N LEU A 135 -6.28 1.06 -5.18
CA LEU A 135 -5.77 -0.21 -4.67
C LEU A 135 -5.66 -0.18 -3.13
N SER A 136 -5.08 0.87 -2.58
CA SER A 136 -4.98 1.04 -1.13
C SER A 136 -6.36 1.08 -0.47
N TYR A 137 -7.30 1.82 -1.06
CA TYR A 137 -8.67 1.90 -0.57
C TYR A 137 -9.35 0.53 -0.53
N TYR A 138 -9.30 -0.22 -1.61
CA TYR A 138 -9.93 -1.55 -1.68
C TYR A 138 -9.27 -2.56 -0.73
N CYS A 139 -7.96 -2.49 -0.55
CA CYS A 139 -7.25 -3.33 0.41
C CYS A 139 -7.67 -3.04 1.85
N VAL A 140 -7.76 -1.78 2.24
CA VAL A 140 -8.24 -1.38 3.57
C VAL A 140 -9.70 -1.77 3.77
N PHE A 141 -10.53 -1.58 2.75
CA PHE A 141 -11.93 -1.99 2.76
C PHE A 141 -12.07 -3.51 2.97
N GLN A 142 -11.28 -4.31 2.28
CA GLN A 142 -11.27 -5.77 2.45
C GLN A 142 -10.84 -6.18 3.86
N ALA A 143 -9.79 -5.57 4.40
CA ALA A 143 -9.33 -5.84 5.76
C ALA A 143 -10.40 -5.45 6.79
N MET A 144 -11.10 -4.35 6.57
CA MET A 144 -12.24 -3.91 7.37
C MET A 144 -13.35 -4.96 7.38
N LEU A 145 -13.75 -5.47 6.21
CA LEU A 145 -14.77 -6.51 6.10
C LEU A 145 -14.38 -7.78 6.88
N TRP A 146 -13.15 -8.21 6.76
CA TRP A 146 -12.67 -9.38 7.49
C TRP A 146 -12.67 -9.16 9.00
N LYS A 147 -12.24 -8.00 9.48
CA LYS A 147 -12.28 -7.65 10.91
C LYS A 147 -13.70 -7.57 11.45
N ASN A 148 -14.66 -7.15 10.62
CA ASN A 148 -16.08 -7.11 10.97
C ASN A 148 -16.80 -8.45 10.77
N ASN A 149 -16.06 -9.53 10.48
CA ASN A 149 -16.59 -10.89 10.22
C ASN A 149 -17.49 -11.01 8.98
N ASP A 150 -17.37 -10.12 8.01
CA ASP A 150 -18.04 -10.20 6.71
C ASP A 150 -17.27 -11.12 5.73
N ALA A 151 -16.93 -12.33 6.19
CA ALA A 151 -16.12 -13.28 5.44
C ALA A 151 -16.75 -13.75 4.12
N GLU A 152 -18.05 -13.56 3.95
CA GLU A 152 -18.79 -13.98 2.74
C GLU A 152 -18.48 -13.14 1.51
N ASN A 153 -17.89 -11.94 1.67
CA ASN A 153 -17.67 -11.00 0.58
C ASN A 153 -16.39 -11.23 -0.24
N GLY A 154 -15.60 -12.27 0.03
CA GLY A 154 -14.41 -12.62 -0.74
C GLY A 154 -13.41 -11.46 -0.93
N LEU A 155 -12.53 -11.56 -1.91
CA LEU A 155 -11.60 -10.49 -2.29
C LEU A 155 -12.20 -9.64 -3.43
N ILE A 156 -13.00 -8.65 -3.07
CA ILE A 156 -13.79 -7.82 -4.00
C ILE A 156 -12.94 -7.17 -5.10
N PHE A 157 -11.73 -6.73 -4.77
CA PHE A 157 -10.86 -6.03 -5.73
C PHE A 157 -10.18 -6.95 -6.76
N LEU A 158 -10.12 -8.27 -6.51
CA LEU A 158 -9.57 -9.23 -7.47
C LEU A 158 -10.60 -9.71 -8.49
N GLU A 159 -11.89 -9.49 -8.24
CA GLU A 159 -12.97 -9.84 -9.13
C GLU A 159 -13.29 -8.77 -10.16
N LYS A 160 -12.67 -7.59 -10.05
CA LYS A 160 -12.85 -6.42 -10.93
C LYS A 160 -11.60 -6.11 -11.74
#